data_d6ad88a698a0ee8517b20b5f0e16c9c3
#
_entry.id   d6ad88a698a0ee8517b20b5f0e16c9c3
#
_cell.length_a   1.000
_cell.length_b   1.000
_cell.length_c   1.000
_cell.angle_alpha   90.00
_cell.angle_beta   90.00
_cell.angle_gamma   90.00
#
_symmetry.space_group_name_H-M   'P 1'
#
loop_
_entity.id
_entity.type
_entity.pdbx_description
1 polymer ?
#
loop_
_entity_poly.entity_id
_entity_poly.type
_entity_poly.pdbx_seq_one_letter_code
_entity_poly.pdbx_strand_id
1 'polypeptide(L)'
;AVWLHDTDQARAEGKSGSAEAMKTYLRTIIGEGQYREDLAEAFVSAGREALAFLEREGAVKYSLRPLSPDYYPDEPGAVDVGRALEVVENDGRELGDAFRDLRSPPPGMLLFGGMMVNRVDIQHFLDMRRSLRSLAHCTRLLLRYARDRVKYPRGTRLAMGNALIARMATTALRKGMSLRLNVNVLTLCE
;
A
#
# COMPACT_ATOMS: atom_id res chain seq x y z
N ALA A 1 0.72 -3.22 -2.21
CA ALA A 1 -0.42 -4.02 -1.78
C ALA A 1 0.06 -5.14 -0.85
N VAL A 2 -0.77 -5.53 0.07
CA VAL A 2 -0.60 -6.71 0.94
C VAL A 2 -1.76 -7.64 0.63
N TRP A 3 -1.54 -8.94 0.69
CA TRP A 3 -2.54 -9.95 0.45
C TRP A 3 -2.61 -10.89 1.66
N LEU A 4 -3.66 -10.74 2.47
CA LEU A 4 -3.88 -11.45 3.74
C LEU A 4 -5.37 -11.70 3.93
N HIS A 5 -5.72 -12.84 4.56
CA HIS A 5 -7.08 -13.13 4.95
C HIS A 5 -7.44 -12.46 6.28
N ASP A 6 -8.74 -12.31 6.52
CA ASP A 6 -9.33 -11.98 7.83
C ASP A 6 -8.67 -10.79 8.56
N THR A 7 -8.27 -9.77 7.77
CA THR A 7 -7.74 -8.52 8.32
C THR A 7 -8.85 -7.67 8.96
N ASP A 8 -8.49 -6.74 9.84
CA ASP A 8 -9.47 -5.86 10.50
C ASP A 8 -10.26 -5.04 9.48
N GLN A 9 -9.62 -4.64 8.37
CA GLN A 9 -10.29 -3.95 7.27
C GLN A 9 -11.32 -4.84 6.56
N ALA A 10 -10.98 -6.10 6.32
CA ALA A 10 -11.91 -7.05 5.71
C ALA A 10 -13.09 -7.38 6.64
N ARG A 11 -12.84 -7.53 7.94
CA ARG A 11 -13.88 -7.74 8.97
C ARG A 11 -14.83 -6.55 9.05
N ALA A 12 -14.31 -5.34 9.04
CA ALA A 12 -15.12 -4.12 9.11
C ALA A 12 -16.11 -4.00 7.94
N GLU A 13 -15.79 -4.59 6.78
CA GLU A 13 -16.65 -4.62 5.59
C GLU A 13 -17.43 -5.94 5.43
N GLY A 14 -17.38 -6.84 6.42
CA GLY A 14 -18.04 -8.15 6.36
C GLY A 14 -17.47 -9.08 5.28
N LYS A 15 -16.20 -8.90 4.92
CA LYS A 15 -15.48 -9.64 3.88
C LYS A 15 -14.35 -10.52 4.44
N SER A 16 -14.47 -10.92 5.68
CA SER A 16 -13.51 -11.85 6.29
C SER A 16 -13.50 -13.18 5.56
N GLY A 17 -12.31 -13.71 5.32
CA GLY A 17 -12.09 -15.03 4.73
C GLY A 17 -11.56 -16.03 5.76
N SER A 18 -11.53 -17.32 5.42
CA SER A 18 -10.97 -18.35 6.28
C SER A 18 -9.50 -18.62 5.96
N ALA A 19 -8.74 -18.99 6.99
CA ALA A 19 -7.37 -19.47 6.87
C ALA A 19 -7.27 -20.70 5.97
N GLU A 20 -8.22 -21.64 6.13
CA GLU A 20 -8.26 -22.87 5.34
C GLU A 20 -8.50 -22.60 3.84
N ALA A 21 -9.42 -21.68 3.50
CA ALA A 21 -9.63 -21.30 2.11
C ALA A 21 -8.38 -20.63 1.52
N MET A 22 -7.65 -19.85 2.29
CA MET A 22 -6.38 -19.24 1.84
C MET A 22 -5.30 -20.29 1.62
N LYS A 23 -5.14 -21.26 2.53
CA LYS A 23 -4.18 -22.35 2.38
C LYS A 23 -4.52 -23.25 1.19
N THR A 24 -5.81 -23.57 1.01
CA THR A 24 -6.28 -24.34 -0.14
C THR A 24 -5.92 -23.65 -1.45
N TYR A 25 -6.21 -22.34 -1.55
CA TYR A 25 -5.85 -21.56 -2.72
C TYR A 25 -4.34 -21.56 -2.99
N LEU A 26 -3.52 -21.30 -1.95
CA LEU A 26 -2.07 -21.32 -2.08
C LEU A 26 -1.55 -22.69 -2.54
N ARG A 27 -2.07 -23.79 -1.96
CA ARG A 27 -1.68 -25.16 -2.35
C ARG A 27 -2.02 -25.42 -3.82
N THR A 28 -3.20 -25.02 -4.28
CA THR A 28 -3.64 -25.20 -5.66
C THR A 28 -2.75 -24.45 -6.65
N ILE A 29 -2.48 -23.16 -6.41
CA ILE A 29 -1.73 -22.33 -7.36
C ILE A 29 -0.20 -22.57 -7.33
N ILE A 30 0.35 -22.95 -6.20
CA ILE A 30 1.79 -23.26 -6.07
C ILE A 30 2.09 -24.66 -6.60
N GLY A 31 1.17 -25.59 -6.43
CA GLY A 31 1.31 -26.98 -6.80
C GLY A 31 2.05 -27.83 -5.76
N GLU A 32 1.68 -29.08 -5.67
CA GLU A 32 2.14 -30.04 -4.63
C GLU A 32 3.68 -30.12 -4.49
N GLY A 33 4.41 -30.03 -5.60
CA GLY A 33 5.88 -30.16 -5.58
C GLY A 33 6.64 -28.98 -4.98
N GLN A 34 6.00 -27.83 -4.85
CA GLN A 34 6.64 -26.59 -4.36
C GLN A 34 5.93 -25.99 -3.14
N TYR A 35 4.73 -26.45 -2.82
CA TYR A 35 3.99 -25.98 -1.66
C TYR A 35 4.66 -26.43 -0.35
N ARG A 36 4.87 -25.46 0.53
CA ARG A 36 5.47 -25.67 1.84
C ARG A 36 4.44 -25.36 2.91
N GLU A 37 3.89 -26.40 3.53
CA GLU A 37 2.85 -26.28 4.58
C GLU A 37 3.33 -25.41 5.75
N ASP A 38 4.57 -25.61 6.21
CA ASP A 38 5.19 -24.86 7.31
C ASP A 38 5.25 -23.35 7.03
N LEU A 39 5.63 -22.97 5.80
CA LEU A 39 5.70 -21.56 5.40
C LEU A 39 4.30 -20.94 5.19
N ALA A 40 3.39 -21.70 4.61
CA ALA A 40 2.00 -21.26 4.42
C ALA A 40 1.31 -21.04 5.77
N GLU A 41 1.48 -21.95 6.72
CA GLU A 41 0.94 -21.81 8.08
C GLU A 41 1.52 -20.60 8.79
N ALA A 42 2.85 -20.42 8.75
CA ALA A 42 3.50 -19.26 9.33
C ALA A 42 3.00 -17.94 8.71
N PHE A 43 2.84 -17.89 7.39
CA PHE A 43 2.32 -16.72 6.69
C PHE A 43 0.86 -16.42 7.05
N VAL A 44 0.02 -17.43 7.07
CA VAL A 44 -1.41 -17.30 7.35
C VAL A 44 -1.66 -16.89 8.81
N SER A 45 -0.92 -17.48 9.76
CA SER A 45 -1.08 -17.19 11.19
C SER A 45 -0.43 -15.88 11.60
N ALA A 46 0.83 -15.65 11.25
CA ALA A 46 1.58 -14.48 11.71
C ALA A 46 1.32 -13.21 10.88
N GLY A 47 0.93 -13.35 9.61
CA GLY A 47 0.78 -12.21 8.71
C GLY A 47 -0.23 -11.16 9.20
N ARG A 48 -1.38 -11.61 9.70
CA ARG A 48 -2.40 -10.72 10.26
C ARG A 48 -1.93 -10.02 11.53
N GLU A 49 -1.30 -10.76 12.44
CA GLU A 49 -0.77 -10.21 13.69
C GLU A 49 0.31 -9.16 13.42
N ALA A 50 1.23 -9.47 12.51
CA ALA A 50 2.28 -8.55 12.08
C ALA A 50 1.69 -7.26 11.46
N LEU A 51 0.66 -7.39 10.62
CA LEU A 51 -0.04 -6.24 10.06
C LEU A 51 -0.67 -5.37 11.15
N ALA A 52 -1.44 -5.98 12.05
CA ALA A 52 -2.10 -5.28 13.15
C ALA A 52 -1.09 -4.60 14.08
N PHE A 53 0.05 -5.25 14.35
CA PHE A 53 1.14 -4.64 15.10
C PHE A 53 1.68 -3.40 14.40
N LEU A 54 2.02 -3.48 13.11
CA LEU A 54 2.57 -2.36 12.35
C LEU A 54 1.57 -1.20 12.21
N GLU A 55 0.27 -1.47 12.09
CA GLU A 55 -0.77 -0.43 12.07
C GLU A 55 -0.92 0.25 13.42
N ARG A 56 -0.91 -0.51 14.51
CA ARG A 56 -0.95 0.03 15.88
C ARG A 56 0.25 0.93 16.18
N GLU A 57 1.43 0.58 15.69
CA GLU A 57 2.65 1.39 15.79
C GLU A 57 2.63 2.62 14.85
N GLY A 58 1.62 2.72 13.98
CA GLY A 58 1.53 3.80 12.98
C GLY A 58 2.53 3.68 11.82
N ALA A 59 3.22 2.54 11.73
CA ALA A 59 4.24 2.31 10.69
C ALA A 59 3.63 2.05 9.30
N VAL A 60 2.41 1.54 9.26
CA VAL A 60 1.67 1.30 8.02
C VAL A 60 0.20 1.71 8.21
N LYS A 61 -0.51 1.87 7.11
CA LYS A 61 -1.97 2.03 7.11
C LYS A 61 -2.51 1.50 5.80
N TYR A 62 -3.50 0.62 5.91
CA TYR A 62 -4.10 -0.01 4.75
C TYR A 62 -5.63 0.18 4.72
N SER A 63 -6.20 0.06 3.54
CA SER A 63 -7.63 -0.07 3.31
C SER A 63 -7.92 -1.31 2.48
N LEU A 64 -9.09 -1.90 2.65
CA LEU A 64 -9.52 -2.99 1.80
C LEU A 64 -9.69 -2.50 0.36
N ARG A 65 -9.23 -3.28 -0.58
CA ARG A 65 -9.43 -3.00 -2.00
C ARG A 65 -10.80 -3.51 -2.44
N PRO A 66 -11.71 -2.65 -2.90
CA PRO A 66 -13.12 -3.00 -3.07
C PRO A 66 -13.39 -4.02 -4.20
N LEU A 67 -12.56 -4.03 -5.23
CA LEU A 67 -12.65 -5.00 -6.34
C LEU A 67 -11.25 -5.54 -6.60
N SER A 68 -10.99 -6.72 -6.06
CA SER A 68 -9.69 -7.36 -6.21
C SER A 68 -9.83 -8.87 -6.03
N PRO A 69 -10.40 -9.56 -7.03
CA PRO A 69 -10.42 -11.01 -7.02
C PRO A 69 -8.98 -11.55 -6.98
N ASP A 70 -8.85 -12.74 -6.46
CA ASP A 70 -7.60 -13.48 -6.56
C ASP A 70 -7.24 -13.71 -8.03
N TYR A 71 -5.96 -13.89 -8.36
CA TYR A 71 -5.49 -13.96 -9.75
C TYR A 71 -6.08 -15.14 -10.53
N TYR A 72 -6.46 -16.20 -9.84
CA TYR A 72 -7.13 -17.37 -10.41
C TYR A 72 -8.47 -17.53 -9.70
N PRO A 73 -9.49 -16.77 -10.11
CA PRO A 73 -10.75 -16.67 -9.36
C PRO A 73 -11.58 -17.96 -9.39
N ASP A 74 -11.35 -18.82 -10.36
CA ASP A 74 -12.06 -20.10 -10.52
C ASP A 74 -11.44 -21.24 -9.70
N GLU A 75 -10.28 -21.01 -9.08
CA GLU A 75 -9.57 -22.03 -8.33
C GLU A 75 -10.13 -22.21 -6.90
N PRO A 76 -10.06 -23.44 -6.35
CA PRO A 76 -10.51 -23.72 -4.99
C PRO A 76 -9.89 -22.79 -3.96
N GLY A 77 -10.74 -22.21 -3.11
CA GLY A 77 -10.32 -21.28 -2.06
C GLY A 77 -10.08 -19.84 -2.51
N ALA A 78 -10.30 -19.53 -3.80
CA ALA A 78 -10.28 -18.16 -4.30
C ALA A 78 -11.39 -17.31 -3.69
N VAL A 79 -11.19 -16.00 -3.63
CA VAL A 79 -12.19 -15.01 -3.22
C VAL A 79 -12.19 -13.80 -4.15
N ASP A 80 -13.35 -13.19 -4.33
CA ASP A 80 -13.49 -11.98 -5.16
C ASP A 80 -12.99 -10.71 -4.46
N VAL A 81 -13.07 -10.71 -3.12
CA VAL A 81 -12.67 -9.57 -2.30
C VAL A 81 -12.37 -10.04 -0.88
N GLY A 82 -11.58 -9.27 -0.13
CA GLY A 82 -11.32 -9.55 1.29
C GLY A 82 -9.85 -9.80 1.62
N ARG A 83 -9.01 -10.13 0.63
CA ARG A 83 -7.58 -10.41 0.85
C ARG A 83 -6.64 -9.28 0.44
N ALA A 84 -6.98 -8.54 -0.59
CA ALA A 84 -6.10 -7.50 -1.10
C ALA A 84 -6.29 -6.19 -0.35
N LEU A 85 -5.21 -5.70 0.24
CA LEU A 85 -5.14 -4.40 0.90
C LEU A 85 -4.30 -3.43 0.07
N GLU A 86 -4.74 -2.19 -0.02
CA GLU A 86 -3.95 -1.11 -0.62
C GLU A 86 -3.52 -0.07 0.42
N VAL A 87 -2.36 0.51 0.18
CA VAL A 87 -1.77 1.50 1.10
C VAL A 87 -2.59 2.77 1.07
N VAL A 88 -3.00 3.24 2.23
CA VAL A 88 -3.63 4.55 2.40
C VAL A 88 -2.59 5.64 2.15
N GLU A 89 -2.98 6.65 1.41
CA GLU A 89 -2.14 7.79 1.10
C GLU A 89 -1.50 8.42 2.33
N ASN A 90 -0.33 9.01 2.13
CA ASN A 90 0.40 9.72 3.17
C ASN A 90 0.80 11.12 2.72
N ASP A 91 0.96 12.01 3.66
CA ASP A 91 1.49 13.35 3.40
C ASP A 91 3.00 13.35 3.60
N GLY A 92 3.75 13.48 2.51
CA GLY A 92 5.21 13.51 2.55
C GLY A 92 5.80 14.64 3.40
N ARG A 93 5.02 15.69 3.72
CA ARG A 93 5.45 16.76 4.60
C ARG A 93 5.75 16.29 6.02
N GLU A 94 5.17 15.16 6.44
CA GLU A 94 5.44 14.54 7.73
C GLU A 94 6.89 14.06 7.89
N LEU A 95 7.60 13.85 6.78
CA LEU A 95 9.01 13.50 6.79
C LEU A 95 9.94 14.69 7.04
N GLY A 96 9.42 15.93 6.94
CA GLY A 96 10.27 17.10 7.02
C GLY A 96 11.37 17.10 5.96
N ASP A 97 12.61 17.33 6.38
CA ASP A 97 13.77 17.36 5.47
C ASP A 97 14.06 16.00 4.82
N ALA A 98 13.75 14.89 5.50
CA ALA A 98 13.92 13.54 4.97
C ALA A 98 13.01 13.25 3.77
N PHE A 99 12.03 14.10 3.45
CA PHE A 99 11.23 13.98 2.23
C PHE A 99 12.09 14.01 0.95
N ARG A 100 13.21 14.72 0.97
CA ARG A 100 14.13 14.81 -0.16
C ARG A 100 14.85 13.48 -0.44
N ASP A 101 15.05 12.69 0.60
CA ASP A 101 15.73 11.40 0.55
C ASP A 101 14.81 10.27 0.05
N LEU A 102 13.50 10.50 0.10
CA LEU A 102 12.55 9.53 -0.42
C LEU A 102 12.62 9.47 -1.95
N ARG A 103 13.03 8.31 -2.46
CA ARG A 103 13.16 8.07 -3.91
C ARG A 103 11.89 8.43 -4.65
N SER A 104 12.02 9.18 -5.74
CA SER A 104 10.90 9.48 -6.63
C SER A 104 10.34 8.21 -7.28
N PRO A 105 9.02 8.13 -7.47
CA PRO A 105 8.43 7.06 -8.26
C PRO A 105 8.95 7.08 -9.72
N PRO A 106 8.82 5.95 -10.45
CA PRO A 106 9.07 5.94 -11.88
C PRO A 106 8.24 7.00 -12.60
N PRO A 107 8.78 7.65 -13.65
CA PRO A 107 8.09 8.74 -14.36
C PRO A 107 6.68 8.37 -14.85
N GLY A 108 6.46 7.12 -15.29
CA GLY A 108 5.17 6.64 -15.75
C GLY A 108 4.09 6.55 -14.66
N MET A 109 4.45 6.73 -13.39
CA MET A 109 3.51 6.78 -12.26
C MET A 109 3.23 8.21 -11.76
N LEU A 110 3.70 9.21 -12.49
CA LEU A 110 3.58 10.62 -12.14
C LEU A 110 2.83 11.38 -13.22
N LEU A 111 1.87 12.20 -12.83
CA LEU A 111 1.28 13.23 -13.67
C LEU A 111 2.05 14.55 -13.51
N PHE A 112 2.14 15.31 -14.59
CA PHE A 112 2.79 16.63 -14.61
C PHE A 112 4.20 16.65 -14.01
N GLY A 113 4.94 15.54 -14.17
CA GLY A 113 6.33 15.43 -13.73
C GLY A 113 6.55 15.33 -12.21
N GLY A 114 5.51 15.18 -11.40
CA GLY A 114 5.71 15.10 -9.95
C GLY A 114 4.49 14.84 -9.09
N MET A 115 3.31 14.74 -9.67
CA MET A 115 2.07 14.46 -8.96
C MET A 115 1.76 12.97 -8.96
N MET A 116 1.74 12.33 -7.80
CA MET A 116 1.27 10.96 -7.66
C MET A 116 -0.25 10.90 -7.71
N VAL A 117 -0.76 9.88 -8.39
CA VAL A 117 -2.19 9.59 -8.48
C VAL A 117 -2.43 8.11 -8.14
N ASN A 118 -3.58 7.83 -7.57
CA ASN A 118 -4.06 6.47 -7.38
C ASN A 118 -5.11 6.11 -8.44
N ARG A 119 -5.65 4.91 -8.38
CA ARG A 119 -6.66 4.42 -9.33
C ARG A 119 -7.95 5.26 -9.32
N VAL A 120 -8.39 5.71 -8.14
CA VAL A 120 -9.59 6.55 -7.98
C VAL A 120 -9.38 7.91 -8.62
N ASP A 121 -8.19 8.49 -8.44
CA ASP A 121 -7.86 9.77 -9.08
C ASP A 121 -7.88 9.66 -10.60
N ILE A 122 -7.30 8.58 -11.15
CA ILE A 122 -7.29 8.33 -12.60
C ILE A 122 -8.74 8.30 -13.12
N GLN A 123 -9.64 7.61 -12.44
CA GLN A 123 -11.05 7.59 -12.82
C GLN A 123 -11.68 9.00 -12.81
N HIS A 124 -11.39 9.79 -11.78
CA HIS A 124 -11.85 11.18 -11.75
C HIS A 124 -11.26 12.04 -12.87
N PHE A 125 -10.01 11.84 -13.26
CA PHE A 125 -9.42 12.53 -14.42
C PHE A 125 -10.10 12.14 -15.73
N LEU A 126 -10.46 10.88 -15.91
CA LEU A 126 -11.19 10.41 -17.10
C LEU A 126 -12.62 10.98 -17.16
N ASP A 127 -13.27 11.09 -16.01
CA ASP A 127 -14.66 11.56 -15.89
C ASP A 127 -14.78 13.09 -15.70
N MET A 128 -13.67 13.82 -15.69
CA MET A 128 -13.64 15.26 -15.35
C MET A 128 -14.58 16.11 -16.20
N ARG A 129 -14.78 15.75 -17.48
CA ARG A 129 -15.65 16.47 -18.41
C ARG A 129 -17.14 16.09 -18.27
N ARG A 130 -17.45 15.01 -17.55
CA ARG A 130 -18.80 14.44 -17.44
C ARG A 130 -19.40 14.58 -16.04
N SER A 131 -18.59 14.91 -15.04
CA SER A 131 -19.02 14.95 -13.64
C SER A 131 -18.43 16.15 -12.91
N LEU A 132 -19.29 17.00 -12.37
CA LEU A 132 -18.88 18.13 -11.53
C LEU A 132 -18.11 17.67 -10.29
N ARG A 133 -18.47 16.51 -9.73
CA ARG A 133 -17.73 15.89 -8.61
C ARG A 133 -16.30 15.55 -9.02
N SER A 134 -16.13 14.96 -10.19
CA SER A 134 -14.79 14.61 -10.72
C SER A 134 -13.99 15.86 -11.04
N LEU A 135 -14.62 16.88 -11.62
CA LEU A 135 -13.99 18.18 -11.87
C LEU A 135 -13.47 18.80 -10.57
N ALA A 136 -14.33 18.87 -9.54
CA ALA A 136 -13.94 19.43 -8.24
C ALA A 136 -12.81 18.63 -7.57
N HIS A 137 -12.84 17.29 -7.67
CA HIS A 137 -11.77 16.43 -7.16
C HIS A 137 -10.44 16.71 -7.86
N CYS A 138 -10.41 16.72 -9.20
CA CYS A 138 -9.22 17.00 -9.99
C CYS A 138 -8.68 18.42 -9.72
N THR A 139 -9.55 19.42 -9.67
CA THR A 139 -9.16 20.80 -9.35
C THR A 139 -8.48 20.89 -7.99
N ARG A 140 -9.04 20.25 -6.97
CA ARG A 140 -8.44 20.21 -5.63
C ARG A 140 -7.05 19.55 -5.64
N LEU A 141 -6.89 18.45 -6.38
CA LEU A 141 -5.59 17.78 -6.51
C LEU A 141 -4.56 18.68 -7.21
N LEU A 142 -4.96 19.32 -8.30
CA LEU A 142 -4.08 20.21 -9.06
C LEU A 142 -3.66 21.44 -8.24
N LEU A 143 -4.59 22.06 -7.52
CA LEU A 143 -4.30 23.21 -6.63
C LEU A 143 -3.37 22.80 -5.48
N ARG A 144 -3.58 21.61 -4.88
CA ARG A 144 -2.66 21.08 -3.89
C ARG A 144 -1.29 20.88 -4.48
N TYR A 145 -1.19 20.25 -5.65
CA TYR A 145 0.07 20.01 -6.33
C TYR A 145 0.79 21.32 -6.68
N ALA A 146 0.09 22.30 -7.25
CA ALA A 146 0.66 23.60 -7.56
C ALA A 146 1.25 24.29 -6.32
N ARG A 147 0.51 24.25 -5.19
CA ARG A 147 1.00 24.78 -3.90
C ARG A 147 2.21 24.01 -3.40
N ASP A 148 2.23 22.70 -3.51
CA ASP A 148 3.37 21.88 -3.11
C ASP A 148 4.63 22.25 -3.90
N ARG A 149 4.49 22.50 -5.21
CA ARG A 149 5.61 22.85 -6.11
C ARG A 149 6.29 24.17 -5.79
N VAL A 150 5.66 25.04 -5.03
CA VAL A 150 6.30 26.28 -4.54
C VAL A 150 7.43 25.97 -3.54
N LYS A 151 7.25 24.94 -2.71
CA LYS A 151 8.17 24.63 -1.60
C LYS A 151 8.93 23.31 -1.78
N TYR A 152 8.38 22.38 -2.52
CA TYR A 152 8.91 21.02 -2.65
C TYR A 152 9.28 20.69 -4.10
N PRO A 153 10.26 19.80 -4.32
CA PRO A 153 10.68 19.41 -5.67
C PRO A 153 9.61 18.63 -6.43
N ARG A 154 8.61 18.07 -5.73
CA ARG A 154 7.48 17.29 -6.27
C ARG A 154 6.26 17.42 -5.37
N GLY A 155 5.12 16.84 -5.80
CA GLY A 155 3.94 16.77 -4.95
C GLY A 155 4.19 16.00 -3.66
N THR A 156 3.62 16.48 -2.56
CA THR A 156 3.78 15.88 -1.22
C THR A 156 2.73 14.82 -0.91
N ARG A 157 1.65 14.74 -1.70
CA ARG A 157 0.69 13.65 -1.59
C ARG A 157 1.33 12.38 -2.15
N LEU A 158 1.54 11.41 -1.28
CA LEU A 158 2.17 10.14 -1.60
C LEU A 158 1.12 9.03 -1.67
N ALA A 159 1.27 8.13 -2.62
CA ALA A 159 0.43 6.96 -2.79
C ALA A 159 1.28 5.69 -2.95
N MET A 160 0.64 4.53 -2.91
CA MET A 160 1.27 3.22 -3.15
C MET A 160 2.57 3.02 -2.33
N GLY A 161 3.64 2.51 -2.95
CA GLY A 161 4.90 2.22 -2.28
C GLY A 161 5.56 3.43 -1.61
N ASN A 162 5.45 4.63 -2.22
CA ASN A 162 5.98 5.84 -1.60
C ASN A 162 5.23 6.22 -0.32
N ALA A 163 3.91 6.02 -0.27
CA ALA A 163 3.14 6.25 0.96
C ALA A 163 3.53 5.26 2.06
N LEU A 164 3.76 3.99 1.69
CA LEU A 164 4.21 2.96 2.62
C LEU A 164 5.56 3.32 3.24
N ILE A 165 6.56 3.54 2.40
CA ILE A 165 7.93 3.84 2.87
C ILE A 165 7.97 5.16 3.65
N ALA A 166 7.25 6.18 3.21
CA ALA A 166 7.18 7.45 3.93
C ALA A 166 6.61 7.28 5.34
N ARG A 167 5.53 6.51 5.49
CA ARG A 167 4.91 6.25 6.79
C ARG A 167 5.85 5.47 7.71
N MET A 168 6.48 4.41 7.19
CA MET A 168 7.47 3.64 7.95
C MET A 168 8.65 4.51 8.38
N ALA A 169 9.21 5.32 7.48
CA ALA A 169 10.31 6.23 7.78
C ALA A 169 9.91 7.29 8.82
N THR A 170 8.71 7.89 8.69
CA THR A 170 8.19 8.84 9.67
C THR A 170 8.10 8.20 11.06
N THR A 171 7.60 6.97 11.14
CA THR A 171 7.49 6.24 12.42
C THR A 171 8.87 5.92 12.99
N ALA A 172 9.80 5.46 12.16
CA ALA A 172 11.17 5.19 12.58
C ALA A 172 11.84 6.44 13.15
N LEU A 173 11.74 7.59 12.46
CA LEU A 173 12.30 8.85 12.90
C LEU A 173 11.64 9.33 14.21
N ARG A 174 10.33 9.22 14.36
CA ARG A 174 9.61 9.56 15.60
C ARG A 174 10.04 8.69 16.78
N LYS A 175 10.46 7.45 16.53
CA LYS A 175 11.00 6.53 17.55
C LYS A 175 12.51 6.74 17.82
N GLY A 176 13.11 7.77 17.24
CA GLY A 176 14.52 8.10 17.45
C GLY A 176 15.50 7.22 16.67
N MET A 177 15.02 6.47 15.68
CA MET A 177 15.89 5.66 14.83
C MET A 177 16.63 6.54 13.82
N SER A 178 17.94 6.31 13.64
CA SER A 178 18.71 6.98 12.61
C SER A 178 18.62 6.21 11.29
N LEU A 179 18.25 6.91 10.21
CA LEU A 179 18.24 6.36 8.86
C LEU A 179 19.59 6.63 8.21
N ARG A 180 20.30 5.58 7.80
CA ARG A 180 21.55 5.68 7.06
C ARG A 180 21.27 5.38 5.59
N LEU A 181 21.58 6.33 4.72
CA LEU A 181 21.38 6.23 3.29
C LEU A 181 22.69 5.84 2.59
N ASN A 182 22.58 5.28 1.38
CA ASN A 182 23.72 4.89 0.55
C ASN A 182 24.69 3.92 1.26
N VAL A 183 24.16 3.05 2.11
CA VAL A 183 24.92 2.03 2.84
C VAL A 183 24.53 0.65 2.32
N ASN A 184 25.53 -0.14 1.93
CA ASN A 184 25.36 -1.54 1.61
C ASN A 184 25.47 -2.38 2.88
N VAL A 185 24.48 -3.21 3.14
CA VAL A 185 24.56 -4.23 4.20
C VAL A 185 25.33 -5.41 3.63
N LEU A 186 26.52 -5.68 4.18
CA LEU A 186 27.38 -6.77 3.74
C LEU A 186 27.10 -8.06 4.53
N THR A 187 26.85 -7.94 5.82
CA THR A 187 26.65 -9.07 6.71
C THR A 187 25.71 -8.69 7.85
N LEU A 188 24.85 -9.60 8.25
CA LEU A 188 24.11 -9.52 9.50
C LEU A 188 24.87 -10.37 10.53
N CYS A 189 25.24 -9.75 11.66
CA CYS A 189 25.84 -10.44 12.78
C CYS A 189 24.78 -10.58 13.89
N GLU A 190 24.74 -11.76 14.52
CA GLU A 190 23.96 -12.00 15.73
C GLU A 190 24.63 -11.37 16.95
#